data_9e9c3e183f0d6e924174c04f962ea055
#
_entry.id   9e9c3e183f0d6e924174c04f962ea055
#
_cell.length_a   1.000
_cell.length_b   1.000
_cell.length_c   1.000
_cell.angle_alpha   90.00
_cell.angle_beta   90.00
_cell.angle_gamma   90.00
#
_symmetry.space_group_name_H-M   'P 1'
#
loop_
_entity.id
_entity.type
_entity.pdbx_description
1 polymer ?
#
loop_
_entity_poly.entity_id
_entity_poly.type
_entity_poly.pdbx_seq_one_letter_code
_entity_poly.pdbx_strand_id
1 'polypeptide(L)'
;MVKKFSVLMVALCLSVMAWSQSKDSLTFVNANWEVTPIAEGITLKQFHFTGDNQIFESSQYISIIEIDTKKAKGRLALANDPGKITQTSKFAKDSGAVVAMNGTFYNMRKPYNSVSFFRKYGEVCYEFTEKMEQRDNGAVVISKKGKTSIAYAPIDEKGLVLQSDWAKDIKAPHVMGSGPALLKKGKQRPLIENSFNKNRHPRSAMATYKKKIYLITVDGRAKGVADGVSLWELTSIMRYLGVKDALNLDGGGSTTLYVKDASENGIVNHPSDNKKFDR
;
A
#
# COMPACT_ATOMS: atom_id res chain seq x y z
N MET A 1 10.89 -3.76 75.67
CA MET A 1 10.71 -2.80 74.53
C MET A 1 10.88 -3.61 73.21
N VAL A 2 9.79 -4.05 72.63
CA VAL A 2 9.80 -4.87 71.41
C VAL A 2 9.45 -3.95 70.25
N LYS A 3 10.39 -3.71 69.34
CA LYS A 3 10.17 -2.93 68.11
C LYS A 3 9.46 -3.80 67.06
N LYS A 4 8.19 -3.43 66.73
CA LYS A 4 7.46 -4.03 65.60
C LYS A 4 8.00 -3.47 64.30
N PHE A 5 8.59 -4.33 63.46
CA PHE A 5 8.87 -4.05 62.07
C PHE A 5 7.60 -4.26 61.25
N SER A 6 7.03 -3.20 60.70
CA SER A 6 5.96 -3.26 59.72
C SER A 6 6.59 -3.48 58.33
N VAL A 7 6.39 -4.63 57.75
CA VAL A 7 6.74 -4.91 56.34
C VAL A 7 5.65 -4.38 55.43
N LEU A 8 5.95 -3.29 54.73
CA LEU A 8 5.09 -2.72 53.69
C LEU A 8 5.25 -3.54 52.42
N MET A 9 4.25 -4.38 52.12
CA MET A 9 4.20 -5.13 50.89
C MET A 9 3.68 -4.22 49.76
N VAL A 10 4.58 -3.74 48.91
CA VAL A 10 4.21 -2.99 47.70
C VAL A 10 3.83 -4.00 46.66
N ALA A 11 2.53 -4.19 46.46
CA ALA A 11 1.98 -4.96 45.35
C ALA A 11 2.18 -4.16 44.05
N LEU A 12 3.18 -4.53 43.24
CA LEU A 12 3.41 -3.99 41.92
C LEU A 12 2.37 -4.59 40.97
N CYS A 13 1.24 -3.92 40.77
CA CYS A 13 0.27 -4.26 39.74
C CYS A 13 0.88 -4.00 38.36
N LEU A 14 1.53 -4.99 37.77
CA LEU A 14 1.84 -5.00 36.35
C LEU A 14 0.53 -5.17 35.59
N SER A 15 -0.10 -4.05 35.21
CA SER A 15 -1.18 -4.06 34.24
C SER A 15 -0.59 -4.49 32.89
N VAL A 16 -0.63 -5.76 32.59
CA VAL A 16 -0.45 -6.30 31.25
C VAL A 16 -1.62 -5.76 30.44
N MET A 17 -1.41 -4.70 29.67
CA MET A 17 -2.36 -4.28 28.65
C MET A 17 -2.39 -5.41 27.59
N ALA A 18 -3.24 -6.38 27.80
CA ALA A 18 -3.62 -7.34 26.80
C ALA A 18 -4.32 -6.54 25.69
N TRP A 19 -3.62 -6.25 24.62
CA TRP A 19 -4.24 -5.74 23.41
C TRP A 19 -5.11 -6.88 22.87
N SER A 20 -6.42 -6.78 23.12
CA SER A 20 -7.38 -7.68 22.49
C SER A 20 -7.23 -7.53 20.99
N GLN A 21 -6.72 -8.56 20.33
CA GLN A 21 -6.69 -8.62 18.87
C GLN A 21 -8.12 -8.72 18.37
N SER A 22 -8.51 -7.87 17.42
CA SER A 22 -9.83 -7.96 16.81
C SER A 22 -10.01 -9.30 16.09
N LYS A 23 -11.26 -9.77 15.94
CA LYS A 23 -11.58 -10.96 15.14
C LYS A 23 -10.91 -10.89 13.76
N ASP A 24 -11.01 -9.75 13.07
CA ASP A 24 -10.41 -9.55 11.75
C ASP A 24 -8.89 -9.71 11.76
N SER A 25 -8.22 -9.19 12.81
CA SER A 25 -6.77 -9.35 12.96
C SER A 25 -6.37 -10.81 13.10
N LEU A 26 -7.09 -11.58 13.93
CA LEU A 26 -6.83 -12.99 14.11
C LEU A 26 -7.11 -13.77 12.83
N THR A 27 -8.22 -13.51 12.15
CA THR A 27 -8.56 -14.13 10.87
C THR A 27 -7.49 -13.85 9.82
N PHE A 28 -7.03 -12.61 9.71
CA PHE A 28 -6.00 -12.23 8.74
C PHE A 28 -4.65 -12.89 9.01
N VAL A 29 -4.21 -12.88 10.26
CA VAL A 29 -2.87 -13.42 10.64
C VAL A 29 -2.84 -14.94 10.54
N ASN A 30 -3.95 -15.61 10.88
CA ASN A 30 -4.05 -17.07 10.85
C ASN A 30 -4.55 -17.62 9.51
N ALA A 31 -4.83 -16.77 8.52
CA ALA A 31 -5.26 -17.22 7.21
C ALA A 31 -4.23 -18.17 6.58
N ASN A 32 -4.72 -19.21 5.93
CA ASN A 32 -3.87 -20.16 5.20
C ASN A 32 -3.52 -19.58 3.81
N TRP A 33 -2.64 -18.57 3.80
CA TRP A 33 -2.21 -17.90 2.59
C TRP A 33 -1.62 -18.88 1.58
N GLU A 34 -2.08 -18.82 0.35
CA GLU A 34 -1.35 -19.40 -0.77
C GLU A 34 -0.04 -18.62 -0.96
N VAL A 35 1.09 -19.32 -0.87
CA VAL A 35 2.43 -18.71 -0.89
C VAL A 35 3.22 -19.25 -2.07
N THR A 36 3.47 -18.42 -3.06
CA THR A 36 4.19 -18.76 -4.28
C THR A 36 5.54 -18.02 -4.34
N PRO A 37 6.68 -18.73 -4.28
CA PRO A 37 7.98 -18.14 -4.55
C PRO A 37 8.07 -17.70 -6.01
N ILE A 38 8.40 -16.44 -6.27
CA ILE A 38 8.49 -15.87 -7.63
C ILE A 38 9.94 -15.78 -8.10
N ALA A 39 10.81 -15.28 -7.22
CA ALA A 39 12.25 -15.20 -7.45
C ALA A 39 12.96 -15.15 -6.10
N GLU A 40 14.29 -15.17 -6.10
CA GLU A 40 15.07 -15.05 -4.86
C GLU A 40 14.69 -13.78 -4.10
N GLY A 41 14.14 -13.94 -2.90
CA GLY A 41 13.68 -12.84 -2.05
C GLY A 41 12.36 -12.18 -2.50
N ILE A 42 11.62 -12.76 -3.45
CA ILE A 42 10.32 -12.26 -3.92
C ILE A 42 9.28 -13.37 -3.79
N THR A 43 8.20 -13.09 -3.08
CA THR A 43 7.13 -14.05 -2.82
C THR A 43 5.77 -13.39 -3.06
N LEU A 44 4.87 -14.09 -3.75
CA LEU A 44 3.45 -13.76 -3.85
C LEU A 44 2.70 -14.49 -2.74
N LYS A 45 1.80 -13.79 -2.06
CA LYS A 45 0.85 -14.34 -1.09
C LYS A 45 -0.56 -13.92 -1.50
N GLN A 46 -1.47 -14.89 -1.59
CA GLN A 46 -2.86 -14.61 -1.96
C GLN A 46 -3.81 -15.30 -0.99
N PHE A 47 -4.92 -14.66 -0.70
CA PHE A 47 -6.00 -15.28 0.07
C PHE A 47 -7.34 -14.65 -0.27
N HIS A 48 -8.36 -15.52 -0.40
CA HIS A 48 -9.74 -15.12 -0.57
C HIS A 48 -10.47 -15.21 0.78
N PHE A 49 -10.63 -14.07 1.43
CA PHE A 49 -11.36 -13.95 2.68
C PHE A 49 -12.86 -14.00 2.41
N THR A 50 -13.47 -15.18 2.56
CA THR A 50 -14.90 -15.43 2.29
C THR A 50 -15.49 -16.41 3.31
N GLY A 51 -16.80 -16.51 3.37
CA GLY A 51 -17.49 -17.39 4.34
C GLY A 51 -17.10 -17.05 5.78
N ASP A 52 -16.73 -18.07 6.55
CA ASP A 52 -16.32 -17.90 7.96
C ASP A 52 -14.99 -17.16 8.13
N ASN A 53 -14.21 -17.05 7.06
CA ASN A 53 -12.94 -16.33 7.04
C ASN A 53 -13.08 -14.88 6.59
N GLN A 54 -14.28 -14.33 6.48
CA GLN A 54 -14.47 -12.91 6.14
C GLN A 54 -13.78 -11.99 7.15
N ILE A 55 -13.23 -10.90 6.64
CA ILE A 55 -12.75 -9.75 7.42
C ILE A 55 -13.59 -8.53 7.07
N PHE A 56 -13.79 -7.64 8.04
CA PHE A 56 -14.62 -6.44 7.87
C PHE A 56 -16.07 -6.79 7.47
N GLU A 57 -16.57 -7.96 7.90
CA GLU A 57 -17.92 -8.46 7.58
C GLU A 57 -18.20 -8.49 6.07
N SER A 58 -17.18 -8.80 5.27
CA SER A 58 -17.29 -8.83 3.81
C SER A 58 -16.22 -9.73 3.17
N SER A 59 -16.48 -10.13 1.91
CA SER A 59 -15.53 -10.90 1.14
C SER A 59 -14.43 -10.01 0.58
N GLN A 60 -13.16 -10.45 0.70
CA GLN A 60 -12.00 -9.74 0.23
C GLN A 60 -11.04 -10.68 -0.51
N TYR A 61 -10.55 -10.30 -1.66
CA TYR A 61 -9.44 -10.99 -2.32
C TYR A 61 -8.18 -10.12 -2.22
N ILE A 62 -7.16 -10.63 -1.56
CA ILE A 62 -5.95 -9.87 -1.25
C ILE A 62 -4.74 -10.57 -1.85
N SER A 63 -3.95 -9.81 -2.63
CA SER A 63 -2.68 -10.26 -3.18
C SER A 63 -1.55 -9.38 -2.66
N ILE A 64 -0.48 -10.00 -2.18
CA ILE A 64 0.66 -9.32 -1.57
C ILE A 64 1.94 -9.85 -2.20
N ILE A 65 2.74 -8.96 -2.78
CA ILE A 65 4.15 -9.24 -3.07
C ILE A 65 4.98 -8.78 -1.89
N GLU A 66 5.74 -9.70 -1.31
CA GLU A 66 6.76 -9.44 -0.32
C GLU A 66 8.14 -9.50 -0.98
N ILE A 67 8.92 -8.42 -0.89
CA ILE A 67 10.27 -8.31 -1.43
C ILE A 67 11.26 -8.13 -0.28
N ASP A 68 12.12 -9.11 -0.04
CA ASP A 68 13.27 -8.99 0.85
C ASP A 68 14.43 -8.34 0.11
N THR A 69 14.69 -7.06 0.38
CA THR A 69 15.71 -6.27 -0.32
C THR A 69 17.16 -6.68 -0.02
N LYS A 70 17.39 -7.63 0.90
CA LYS A 70 18.69 -8.24 1.11
C LYS A 70 18.96 -9.42 0.18
N LYS A 71 17.90 -10.12 -0.22
CA LYS A 71 17.96 -11.34 -1.03
C LYS A 71 17.62 -11.06 -2.50
N ALA A 72 16.62 -10.20 -2.74
CA ALA A 72 16.18 -9.93 -4.10
C ALA A 72 17.28 -9.31 -4.95
N LYS A 73 17.56 -9.95 -6.09
CA LYS A 73 18.45 -9.42 -7.12
C LYS A 73 17.60 -8.50 -8.00
N GLY A 74 17.96 -7.25 -8.06
CA GLY A 74 17.23 -6.24 -8.85
C GLY A 74 16.88 -5.02 -8.03
N ARG A 75 16.12 -4.13 -8.65
CA ARG A 75 15.75 -2.83 -8.07
C ARG A 75 14.30 -2.53 -8.37
N LEU A 76 13.64 -1.85 -7.44
CA LEU A 76 12.39 -1.18 -7.73
C LEU A 76 12.68 -0.02 -8.71
N ALA A 77 11.84 0.13 -9.71
CA ALA A 77 11.89 1.22 -10.68
C ALA A 77 10.50 1.84 -10.85
N LEU A 78 10.47 3.09 -11.29
CA LEU A 78 9.25 3.76 -11.70
C LEU A 78 9.16 3.74 -13.23
N ALA A 79 7.96 3.45 -13.75
CA ALA A 79 7.66 3.51 -15.17
C ALA A 79 6.60 4.58 -15.46
N ASN A 80 6.71 5.24 -16.59
CA ASN A 80 5.72 6.17 -17.12
C ASN A 80 5.81 6.22 -18.64
N ASP A 81 4.71 6.56 -19.28
CA ASP A 81 4.60 6.72 -20.74
C ASP A 81 3.93 8.09 -21.00
N PRO A 82 4.72 9.13 -21.27
CA PRO A 82 4.19 10.48 -21.45
C PRO A 82 3.15 10.55 -22.57
N GLY A 83 1.98 11.12 -22.25
CA GLY A 83 0.91 11.32 -23.23
C GLY A 83 0.11 10.09 -23.62
N LYS A 84 0.27 8.97 -22.89
CA LYS A 84 -0.45 7.72 -23.14
C LYS A 84 -0.95 7.07 -21.86
N ILE A 85 -2.02 6.28 -21.98
CA ILE A 85 -2.46 5.32 -20.97
C ILE A 85 -1.88 3.97 -21.36
N THR A 86 -1.01 3.43 -20.52
CA THR A 86 -0.31 2.16 -20.79
C THR A 86 -0.60 1.17 -19.66
N GLN A 87 -0.97 -0.03 -20.02
CA GLN A 87 -1.28 -1.11 -19.05
C GLN A 87 -0.05 -1.49 -18.23
N THR A 88 -0.26 -1.81 -16.95
CA THR A 88 0.79 -2.28 -16.05
C THR A 88 1.53 -3.51 -16.59
N SER A 89 0.80 -4.47 -17.18
CA SER A 89 1.38 -5.65 -17.81
C SER A 89 2.30 -5.31 -18.99
N LYS A 90 1.95 -4.28 -19.77
CA LYS A 90 2.81 -3.82 -20.88
C LYS A 90 4.10 -3.19 -20.35
N PHE A 91 4.04 -2.33 -19.36
CA PHE A 91 5.24 -1.80 -18.70
C PHE A 91 6.13 -2.92 -18.17
N ALA A 92 5.54 -3.93 -17.55
CA ALA A 92 6.27 -5.07 -17.01
C ALA A 92 6.99 -5.84 -18.10
N LYS A 93 6.29 -6.18 -19.18
CA LYS A 93 6.86 -6.93 -20.32
C LYS A 93 7.96 -6.15 -21.01
N ASP A 94 7.73 -4.87 -21.31
CA ASP A 94 8.71 -4.01 -22.00
C ASP A 94 10.00 -3.79 -21.18
N SER A 95 9.90 -3.78 -19.86
CA SER A 95 11.05 -3.61 -18.96
C SER A 95 11.67 -4.91 -18.46
N GLY A 96 11.11 -6.08 -18.82
CA GLY A 96 11.53 -7.37 -18.29
C GLY A 96 11.32 -7.51 -16.78
N ALA A 97 10.35 -6.79 -16.21
CA ALA A 97 10.09 -6.83 -14.78
C ALA A 97 9.52 -8.18 -14.34
N VAL A 98 10.00 -8.69 -13.22
CA VAL A 98 9.48 -9.92 -12.58
C VAL A 98 8.12 -9.66 -11.93
N VAL A 99 7.93 -8.46 -11.37
CA VAL A 99 6.69 -8.01 -10.73
C VAL A 99 6.46 -6.56 -11.11
N ALA A 100 5.20 -6.18 -11.32
CA ALA A 100 4.80 -4.78 -11.44
C ALA A 100 3.42 -4.54 -10.80
N MET A 101 3.19 -3.31 -10.38
CA MET A 101 1.91 -2.86 -9.84
C MET A 101 1.60 -1.47 -10.39
N ASN A 102 0.32 -1.13 -10.55
CA ASN A 102 -0.07 0.23 -10.92
C ASN A 102 0.44 1.24 -9.88
N GLY A 103 0.65 2.46 -10.34
CA GLY A 103 1.29 3.52 -9.54
C GLY A 103 0.30 4.56 -9.01
N THR A 104 0.53 5.81 -9.39
CA THR A 104 -0.18 6.96 -8.86
C THR A 104 -1.37 7.39 -9.74
N PHE A 105 -2.15 8.34 -9.24
CA PHE A 105 -3.31 8.93 -9.92
C PHE A 105 -2.92 9.65 -11.20
N TYR A 106 -3.78 9.59 -12.20
CA TYR A 106 -3.54 10.17 -13.51
C TYR A 106 -4.83 10.72 -14.16
N ASN A 107 -4.68 11.60 -15.12
CA ASN A 107 -5.77 12.09 -15.94
C ASN A 107 -6.20 11.01 -16.95
N MET A 108 -7.46 10.58 -16.89
CA MET A 108 -8.05 9.64 -17.86
C MET A 108 -8.34 10.30 -19.24
N ARG A 109 -8.14 11.60 -19.35
CA ARG A 109 -8.27 12.38 -20.58
C ARG A 109 -6.92 12.98 -20.92
N LYS A 110 -6.72 13.37 -22.18
CA LYS A 110 -5.47 14.06 -22.59
C LYS A 110 -5.18 15.23 -21.65
N PRO A 111 -3.94 15.42 -21.23
CA PRO A 111 -2.70 14.81 -21.75
C PRO A 111 -2.32 13.45 -21.13
N TYR A 112 -3.19 12.75 -20.38
CA TYR A 112 -2.92 11.44 -19.76
C TYR A 112 -1.73 11.43 -18.79
N ASN A 113 -1.46 12.56 -18.17
CA ASN A 113 -0.34 12.75 -17.25
C ASN A 113 -0.69 12.30 -15.83
N SER A 114 0.33 12.05 -15.02
CA SER A 114 0.16 11.96 -13.58
C SER A 114 -0.38 13.30 -13.04
N VAL A 115 -1.35 13.26 -12.12
CA VAL A 115 -1.86 14.44 -11.41
C VAL A 115 -1.07 14.71 -10.13
N SER A 116 -0.24 13.76 -9.69
CA SER A 116 0.67 13.88 -8.56
C SER A 116 2.10 14.10 -9.05
N PHE A 117 2.95 14.62 -8.16
CA PHE A 117 4.37 14.85 -8.46
C PHE A 117 5.06 13.55 -8.90
N PHE A 118 5.79 13.64 -10.03
CA PHE A 118 6.51 12.50 -10.56
C PHE A 118 7.89 12.92 -11.07
N ARG A 119 8.93 12.32 -10.50
CA ARG A 119 10.33 12.51 -10.90
C ARG A 119 10.96 11.18 -11.26
N LYS A 120 11.68 11.13 -12.38
CA LYS A 120 12.38 9.94 -12.85
C LYS A 120 13.77 10.33 -13.36
N TYR A 121 14.79 9.60 -12.96
CA TYR A 121 16.20 9.86 -13.27
C TYR A 121 16.68 11.30 -12.93
N GLY A 122 16.06 11.93 -11.94
CA GLY A 122 16.36 13.30 -11.53
C GLY A 122 15.55 14.38 -12.26
N GLU A 123 14.87 14.04 -13.34
CA GLU A 123 14.03 14.94 -14.10
C GLU A 123 12.58 14.94 -13.59
N VAL A 124 11.99 16.11 -13.43
CA VAL A 124 10.57 16.26 -13.07
C VAL A 124 9.74 16.03 -14.33
N CYS A 125 9.03 14.89 -14.36
CA CYS A 125 8.15 14.55 -15.46
C CYS A 125 6.77 15.21 -15.30
N TYR A 126 6.27 15.26 -14.06
CA TYR A 126 4.97 15.87 -13.74
C TYR A 126 5.04 16.58 -12.38
N GLU A 127 4.37 17.73 -12.31
CA GLU A 127 4.14 18.47 -11.07
C GLU A 127 2.71 18.21 -10.58
N PHE A 128 2.40 18.66 -9.37
CA PHE A 128 1.01 18.65 -8.90
C PHE A 128 0.16 19.56 -9.80
N THR A 129 -0.84 19.00 -10.46
CA THR A 129 -1.72 19.73 -11.37
C THR A 129 -3.02 20.16 -10.72
N GLU A 130 -3.41 19.45 -9.65
CA GLU A 130 -4.69 19.67 -8.96
C GLU A 130 -4.51 19.51 -7.44
N LYS A 131 -5.31 20.22 -6.66
CA LYS A 131 -5.38 19.99 -5.23
C LYS A 131 -6.19 18.72 -4.94
N MET A 132 -5.49 17.64 -4.68
CA MET A 132 -6.08 16.30 -4.50
C MET A 132 -6.40 15.95 -3.04
N GLU A 133 -6.62 16.96 -2.19
CA GLU A 133 -6.83 16.78 -0.75
C GLU A 133 -5.71 15.92 -0.11
N GLN A 134 -6.04 14.70 0.35
CA GLN A 134 -5.05 13.80 0.95
C GLN A 134 -4.37 12.87 -0.07
N ARG A 135 -4.80 12.83 -1.32
CA ARG A 135 -4.29 11.87 -2.33
C ARG A 135 -2.88 12.18 -2.82
N ASP A 136 -2.25 13.22 -2.30
CA ASP A 136 -0.89 13.64 -2.62
C ASP A 136 -0.01 13.89 -1.38
N ASN A 137 -0.43 13.35 -0.20
CA ASN A 137 0.27 13.59 1.06
C ASN A 137 1.37 12.58 1.40
N GLY A 138 1.76 11.75 0.44
CA GLY A 138 2.87 10.80 0.52
C GLY A 138 3.57 10.62 -0.83
N ALA A 139 4.73 9.99 -0.81
CA ALA A 139 5.44 9.62 -2.04
C ALA A 139 6.28 8.35 -1.86
N VAL A 140 6.33 7.55 -2.90
CA VAL A 140 7.34 6.50 -3.07
C VAL A 140 8.63 7.16 -3.50
N VAL A 141 9.72 6.89 -2.80
CA VAL A 141 11.04 7.47 -3.05
C VAL A 141 12.06 6.36 -3.26
N ILE A 142 12.83 6.45 -4.36
CA ILE A 142 13.95 5.56 -4.63
C ILE A 142 15.22 6.40 -4.71
N SER A 143 16.15 6.16 -3.79
CA SER A 143 17.43 6.87 -3.69
C SER A 143 18.39 6.49 -4.82
N LYS A 144 19.48 7.27 -5.00
CA LYS A 144 20.57 6.94 -5.94
C LYS A 144 21.16 5.53 -5.73
N LYS A 145 21.13 5.02 -4.48
CA LYS A 145 21.61 3.68 -4.13
C LYS A 145 20.53 2.60 -4.30
N GLY A 146 19.36 2.92 -4.87
CA GLY A 146 18.23 1.99 -5.05
C GLY A 146 17.42 1.69 -3.78
N LYS A 147 17.70 2.36 -2.65
CA LYS A 147 16.89 2.18 -1.44
C LYS A 147 15.53 2.80 -1.63
N THR A 148 14.49 2.00 -1.41
CA THR A 148 13.09 2.43 -1.46
C THR A 148 12.59 2.83 -0.07
N SER A 149 11.80 3.89 -0.01
CA SER A 149 11.16 4.40 1.22
C SER A 149 9.88 5.17 0.85
N ILE A 150 9.09 5.50 1.88
CA ILE A 150 7.93 6.38 1.76
C ILE A 150 8.29 7.72 2.40
N ALA A 151 8.10 8.80 1.67
CA ALA A 151 8.17 10.17 2.17
C ALA A 151 6.76 10.70 2.47
N TYR A 152 6.68 11.73 3.30
CA TYR A 152 5.42 12.24 3.81
C TYR A 152 5.40 13.76 3.75
N ALA A 153 4.32 14.33 3.22
CA ALA A 153 4.05 15.75 3.29
C ALA A 153 3.93 16.24 4.74
N PRO A 154 4.32 17.48 5.02
CA PRO A 154 3.81 18.22 6.17
C PRO A 154 2.28 18.32 6.07
N ILE A 155 1.57 17.98 7.13
CA ILE A 155 0.09 18.00 7.16
C ILE A 155 -0.39 18.70 8.41
N ASP A 156 -1.60 19.25 8.34
CA ASP A 156 -2.36 19.73 9.49
C ASP A 156 -2.96 18.56 10.30
N GLU A 157 -3.73 18.88 11.34
CA GLU A 157 -4.41 17.93 12.21
C GLU A 157 -5.47 17.09 11.48
N LYS A 158 -6.04 17.61 10.38
CA LYS A 158 -7.01 16.91 9.53
C LYS A 158 -6.33 16.05 8.46
N GLY A 159 -5.01 16.13 8.33
CA GLY A 159 -4.24 15.39 7.35
C GLY A 159 -4.14 16.07 5.99
N LEU A 160 -4.52 17.34 5.87
CA LEU A 160 -4.35 18.12 4.64
C LEU A 160 -2.92 18.60 4.48
N VAL A 161 -2.45 18.64 3.25
CA VAL A 161 -1.08 19.07 2.92
C VAL A 161 -0.93 20.58 3.16
N LEU A 162 0.08 20.95 3.96
CA LEU A 162 0.39 22.35 4.28
C LEU A 162 1.17 23.05 3.18
N GLN A 163 1.96 22.30 2.39
CA GLN A 163 2.82 22.80 1.32
C GLN A 163 2.62 21.96 0.07
N SER A 164 2.03 22.50 -0.96
CA SER A 164 1.64 21.76 -2.17
C SER A 164 2.84 21.18 -2.95
N ASP A 165 3.98 21.87 -2.94
CA ASP A 165 5.19 21.48 -3.68
C ASP A 165 6.23 20.70 -2.83
N TRP A 166 5.83 20.21 -1.64
CA TRP A 166 6.70 19.52 -0.70
C TRP A 166 7.58 18.43 -1.31
N ALA A 167 7.07 17.73 -2.33
CA ALA A 167 7.79 16.64 -2.96
C ALA A 167 8.98 17.11 -3.82
N LYS A 168 9.02 18.40 -4.22
CA LYS A 168 10.14 19.00 -4.96
C LYS A 168 11.43 18.99 -4.14
N ASP A 169 11.31 19.13 -2.81
CA ASP A 169 12.45 19.21 -1.90
C ASP A 169 13.10 17.83 -1.63
N ILE A 170 12.47 16.74 -2.05
CA ILE A 170 13.01 15.40 -1.87
C ILE A 170 14.26 15.22 -2.76
N LYS A 171 15.43 14.99 -2.14
CA LYS A 171 16.71 14.82 -2.83
C LYS A 171 16.90 13.35 -3.27
N ALA A 172 16.07 12.89 -4.20
CA ALA A 172 16.15 11.55 -4.78
C ALA A 172 15.88 11.59 -6.29
N PRO A 173 16.51 10.70 -7.10
CA PRO A 173 16.30 10.67 -8.54
C PRO A 173 14.93 10.15 -8.95
N HIS A 174 14.24 9.39 -8.08
CA HIS A 174 12.92 8.87 -8.38
C HIS A 174 11.98 9.17 -7.22
N VAL A 175 10.87 9.84 -7.54
CA VAL A 175 9.81 10.22 -6.61
C VAL A 175 8.48 10.07 -7.31
N MET A 176 7.55 9.35 -6.71
CA MET A 176 6.17 9.20 -7.19
C MET A 176 5.22 9.61 -6.06
N GLY A 177 4.63 10.78 -6.19
CA GLY A 177 3.60 11.28 -5.28
C GLY A 177 2.34 10.42 -5.35
N SER A 178 1.71 10.19 -4.22
CA SER A 178 0.42 9.49 -4.09
C SER A 178 -0.17 9.69 -2.69
N GLY A 179 -1.27 9.01 -2.38
CA GLY A 179 -1.88 9.09 -1.07
C GLY A 179 -3.31 8.55 -0.99
N PRO A 180 -3.92 8.65 0.17
CA PRO A 180 -3.36 9.10 1.45
C PRO A 180 -2.24 8.20 1.98
N ALA A 181 -1.29 8.80 2.70
CA ALA A 181 -0.37 8.04 3.53
C ALA A 181 -1.14 7.42 4.70
N LEU A 182 -1.01 6.11 4.88
CA LEU A 182 -1.81 5.33 5.83
C LEU A 182 -1.11 5.18 7.18
N LEU A 183 0.18 4.81 7.15
CA LEU A 183 1.01 4.64 8.35
C LEU A 183 2.32 5.40 8.20
N LYS A 184 2.79 5.99 9.31
CA LYS A 184 4.14 6.56 9.46
C LYS A 184 4.73 6.07 10.77
N LYS A 185 5.84 5.32 10.71
CA LYS A 185 6.50 4.70 11.87
C LYS A 185 5.52 3.88 12.74
N GLY A 186 4.59 3.18 12.12
CA GLY A 186 3.57 2.36 12.78
C GLY A 186 2.36 3.13 13.34
N LYS A 187 2.35 4.45 13.26
CA LYS A 187 1.22 5.29 13.68
C LYS A 187 0.34 5.59 12.47
N GLN A 188 -0.97 5.47 12.66
CA GLN A 188 -1.95 5.84 11.64
C GLN A 188 -1.90 7.34 11.36
N ARG A 189 -1.97 7.70 10.10
CA ARG A 189 -2.12 9.08 9.65
C ARG A 189 -3.60 9.46 9.67
N PRO A 190 -3.93 10.74 9.88
CA PRO A 190 -5.31 11.21 9.78
C PRO A 190 -5.89 10.93 8.40
N LEU A 191 -7.13 10.47 8.36
CA LEU A 191 -7.92 10.28 7.13
C LEU A 191 -9.19 11.11 7.24
N ILE A 192 -9.43 11.99 6.27
CA ILE A 192 -10.67 12.78 6.22
C ILE A 192 -11.86 11.90 5.83
N GLU A 193 -13.02 12.25 6.33
CA GLU A 193 -14.27 11.57 6.02
C GLU A 193 -14.87 12.07 4.69
N ASN A 194 -14.41 11.49 3.60
CA ASN A 194 -14.99 11.70 2.28
C ASN A 194 -15.32 10.36 1.59
N SER A 195 -16.03 10.40 0.49
CA SER A 195 -16.44 9.19 -0.24
C SER A 195 -15.27 8.35 -0.71
N PHE A 196 -14.16 8.98 -1.13
CA PHE A 196 -12.96 8.27 -1.56
C PHE A 196 -12.36 7.42 -0.43
N ASN A 197 -12.31 7.94 0.79
CA ASN A 197 -11.74 7.25 1.94
C ASN A 197 -12.73 6.24 2.55
N LYS A 198 -14.04 6.59 2.62
CA LYS A 198 -15.07 5.79 3.31
C LYS A 198 -15.56 4.60 2.51
N ASN A 199 -15.73 4.77 1.21
CA ASN A 199 -16.32 3.74 0.38
C ASN A 199 -15.33 2.61 0.10
N ARG A 200 -15.84 1.39 0.05
CA ARG A 200 -15.08 0.21 -0.37
C ARG A 200 -14.84 0.26 -1.87
N HIS A 201 -13.58 0.12 -2.25
CA HIS A 201 -13.10 0.09 -3.63
C HIS A 201 -11.95 -0.91 -3.75
N PRO A 202 -11.63 -1.39 -4.97
CA PRO A 202 -10.33 -1.98 -5.22
C PRO A 202 -9.23 -1.01 -4.80
N ARG A 203 -8.16 -1.50 -4.16
CA ARG A 203 -7.06 -0.67 -3.66
C ARG A 203 -5.72 -1.25 -4.03
N SER A 204 -4.78 -0.36 -4.32
CA SER A 204 -3.36 -0.68 -4.39
C SER A 204 -2.62 0.10 -3.33
N ALA A 205 -1.65 -0.53 -2.70
CA ALA A 205 -0.83 0.12 -1.68
C ALA A 205 0.61 -0.39 -1.72
N MET A 206 1.51 0.48 -1.28
CA MET A 206 2.89 0.11 -1.01
C MET A 206 3.20 0.31 0.46
N ALA A 207 3.93 -0.65 1.05
CA ALA A 207 4.39 -0.54 2.42
C ALA A 207 5.86 -0.94 2.55
N THR A 208 6.50 -0.44 3.62
CA THR A 208 7.88 -0.79 3.92
C THR A 208 8.05 -1.07 5.42
N TYR A 209 8.88 -2.07 5.72
CA TYR A 209 9.34 -2.32 7.08
C TYR A 209 10.67 -3.05 7.09
N LYS A 210 11.66 -2.55 7.86
CA LYS A 210 13.03 -3.07 7.90
C LYS A 210 13.66 -3.15 6.50
N LYS A 211 13.91 -4.35 6.00
CA LYS A 211 14.48 -4.63 4.68
C LYS A 211 13.45 -5.24 3.72
N LYS A 212 12.18 -5.05 3.99
CA LYS A 212 11.09 -5.56 3.16
C LYS A 212 10.29 -4.43 2.54
N ILE A 213 9.85 -4.67 1.30
CA ILE A 213 8.88 -3.87 0.56
C ILE A 213 7.69 -4.77 0.30
N TYR A 214 6.49 -4.22 0.45
CA TYR A 214 5.23 -4.91 0.17
C TYR A 214 4.48 -4.12 -0.90
N LEU A 215 4.05 -4.83 -1.95
CA LEU A 215 3.09 -4.34 -2.93
C LEU A 215 1.79 -5.09 -2.68
N ILE A 216 0.72 -4.37 -2.41
CA ILE A 216 -0.54 -4.96 -1.95
C ILE A 216 -1.66 -4.51 -2.88
N THR A 217 -2.45 -5.47 -3.36
CA THR A 217 -3.73 -5.20 -4.01
C THR A 217 -4.86 -5.85 -3.24
N VAL A 218 -5.96 -5.13 -3.11
CA VAL A 218 -7.25 -5.64 -2.63
C VAL A 218 -8.22 -5.48 -3.77
N ASP A 219 -8.77 -6.56 -4.26
CA ASP A 219 -9.75 -6.54 -5.33
C ASP A 219 -11.09 -6.00 -4.81
N GLY A 220 -11.97 -5.59 -5.70
CA GLY A 220 -13.26 -5.04 -5.29
C GLY A 220 -14.25 -4.88 -6.44
N ARG A 221 -15.40 -4.28 -6.14
CA ARG A 221 -16.51 -4.08 -7.09
C ARG A 221 -17.14 -5.39 -7.61
N ALA A 222 -16.85 -6.52 -6.99
CA ALA A 222 -17.46 -7.82 -7.23
C ALA A 222 -18.22 -8.21 -5.96
N LYS A 223 -19.45 -7.74 -5.82
CA LYS A 223 -20.28 -7.88 -4.61
C LYS A 223 -20.38 -9.33 -4.16
N GLY A 224 -20.07 -9.57 -2.88
CA GLY A 224 -20.09 -10.90 -2.25
C GLY A 224 -18.91 -11.80 -2.63
N VAL A 225 -18.08 -11.39 -3.60
CA VAL A 225 -16.87 -12.12 -4.01
C VAL A 225 -15.63 -11.36 -3.57
N ALA A 226 -15.53 -10.09 -3.94
CA ALA A 226 -14.50 -9.16 -3.48
C ALA A 226 -15.12 -7.76 -3.43
N ASP A 227 -15.53 -7.33 -2.25
CA ASP A 227 -16.25 -6.05 -2.10
C ASP A 227 -15.31 -4.85 -2.18
N GLY A 228 -14.02 -5.07 -1.91
CA GLY A 228 -13.03 -4.02 -1.75
C GLY A 228 -13.01 -3.47 -0.33
N VAL A 229 -12.15 -2.47 -0.09
CA VAL A 229 -11.94 -1.91 1.25
C VAL A 229 -11.97 -0.39 1.25
N SER A 230 -12.42 0.19 2.37
CA SER A 230 -12.19 1.59 2.73
C SER A 230 -10.72 1.81 3.07
N LEU A 231 -10.28 3.06 3.19
CA LEU A 231 -8.90 3.33 3.59
C LEU A 231 -8.62 3.05 5.08
N TRP A 232 -9.65 3.03 5.93
CA TRP A 232 -9.51 2.57 7.32
C TRP A 232 -9.27 1.06 7.39
N GLU A 233 -10.04 0.29 6.61
CA GLU A 233 -9.87 -1.17 6.50
C GLU A 233 -8.51 -1.51 5.86
N LEU A 234 -8.09 -0.78 4.81
CA LEU A 234 -6.76 -0.93 4.22
C LEU A 234 -5.65 -0.62 5.24
N THR A 235 -5.83 0.40 6.07
CA THR A 235 -4.89 0.73 7.15
C THR A 235 -4.81 -0.40 8.19
N SER A 236 -5.95 -1.04 8.49
CA SER A 236 -6.00 -2.20 9.38
C SER A 236 -5.23 -3.38 8.78
N ILE A 237 -5.39 -3.66 7.48
CA ILE A 237 -4.58 -4.67 6.76
C ILE A 237 -3.08 -4.37 6.91
N MET A 238 -2.66 -3.12 6.74
CA MET A 238 -1.25 -2.73 6.92
C MET A 238 -0.76 -3.00 8.34
N ARG A 239 -1.61 -2.79 9.35
CA ARG A 239 -1.29 -3.11 10.75
C ARG A 239 -1.20 -4.61 10.99
N TYR A 240 -2.10 -5.40 10.41
CA TYR A 240 -2.09 -6.88 10.53
C TYR A 240 -0.83 -7.47 9.88
N LEU A 241 -0.33 -6.88 8.80
CA LEU A 241 0.96 -7.21 8.19
C LEU A 241 2.18 -6.78 9.04
N GLY A 242 1.97 -5.98 10.09
CA GLY A 242 3.04 -5.49 10.97
C GLY A 242 3.97 -4.45 10.34
N VAL A 243 3.61 -3.87 9.19
CA VAL A 243 4.40 -2.83 8.52
C VAL A 243 4.39 -1.52 9.29
N LYS A 244 5.38 -0.67 9.06
CA LYS A 244 5.52 0.60 9.79
C LYS A 244 5.23 1.82 8.93
N ASP A 245 5.48 1.75 7.65
CA ASP A 245 5.24 2.83 6.71
C ASP A 245 4.38 2.28 5.56
N ALA A 246 3.29 2.97 5.24
CA ALA A 246 2.34 2.53 4.22
C ALA A 246 1.70 3.72 3.50
N LEU A 247 1.55 3.57 2.18
CA LEU A 247 1.01 4.57 1.27
C LEU A 247 -0.04 3.92 0.36
N ASN A 248 -1.23 4.52 0.30
CA ASN A 248 -2.22 4.18 -0.71
C ASN A 248 -1.77 4.72 -2.07
N LEU A 249 -1.98 3.95 -3.10
CA LEU A 249 -1.74 4.29 -4.50
C LEU A 249 -3.06 4.46 -5.25
N ASP A 250 -3.02 4.63 -6.56
CA ASP A 250 -4.25 4.63 -7.36
C ASP A 250 -4.95 3.27 -7.26
N GLY A 251 -6.26 3.31 -7.18
CA GLY A 251 -7.11 2.16 -6.93
C GLY A 251 -8.24 2.03 -7.96
N GLY A 252 -9.36 1.47 -7.53
CA GLY A 252 -10.50 1.27 -8.41
C GLY A 252 -10.14 0.37 -9.59
N GLY A 253 -10.51 0.77 -10.78
CA GLY A 253 -10.22 0.03 -12.00
C GLY A 253 -8.74 -0.10 -12.36
N SER A 254 -7.90 0.80 -11.84
CA SER A 254 -6.46 0.76 -12.06
C SER A 254 -5.74 -0.33 -11.23
N THR A 255 -6.40 -0.89 -10.20
CA THR A 255 -5.80 -1.89 -9.32
C THR A 255 -5.32 -3.10 -10.10
N THR A 256 -4.02 -3.23 -10.29
CA THR A 256 -3.40 -4.27 -11.11
C THR A 256 -2.07 -4.72 -10.51
N LEU A 257 -1.91 -6.03 -10.34
CA LEU A 257 -0.68 -6.68 -9.91
C LEU A 257 -0.25 -7.69 -10.97
N TYR A 258 0.95 -7.49 -11.49
CA TYR A 258 1.58 -8.36 -12.48
C TYR A 258 2.69 -9.18 -11.85
N VAL A 259 2.73 -10.45 -12.19
CA VAL A 259 3.84 -11.37 -11.92
C VAL A 259 4.18 -12.10 -13.21
N LYS A 260 5.45 -12.06 -13.59
CA LYS A 260 5.94 -12.72 -14.80
C LYS A 260 5.60 -14.20 -14.79
N ASP A 261 5.07 -14.68 -15.90
CA ASP A 261 4.74 -16.10 -16.16
C ASP A 261 3.71 -16.73 -15.19
N ALA A 262 3.05 -15.95 -14.34
CA ALA A 262 2.03 -16.46 -13.41
C ALA A 262 0.66 -16.70 -14.06
N SER A 263 0.38 -16.06 -15.19
CA SER A 263 -0.81 -16.24 -16.01
C SER A 263 -0.51 -15.84 -17.46
N GLU A 264 -1.42 -16.08 -18.39
CA GLU A 264 -1.25 -15.73 -19.81
C GLU A 264 -0.84 -14.26 -20.03
N ASN A 265 -1.45 -13.35 -19.28
CA ASN A 265 -1.11 -11.91 -19.33
C ASN A 265 -0.22 -11.45 -18.17
N GLY A 266 0.08 -12.33 -17.20
CA GLY A 266 0.85 -12.06 -15.99
C GLY A 266 0.06 -11.39 -14.88
N ILE A 267 -1.24 -11.14 -15.03
CA ILE A 267 -2.06 -10.49 -13.98
C ILE A 267 -2.50 -11.53 -12.96
N VAL A 268 -2.27 -11.25 -11.69
CA VAL A 268 -2.53 -12.16 -10.56
C VAL A 268 -3.63 -11.69 -9.62
N ASN A 269 -4.18 -10.52 -9.83
CA ASN A 269 -5.38 -10.02 -9.17
C ASN A 269 -6.53 -9.89 -10.20
N HIS A 270 -7.70 -9.37 -9.80
CA HIS A 270 -8.89 -9.25 -10.64
C HIS A 270 -9.26 -7.77 -10.90
N PRO A 271 -8.62 -7.12 -11.88
CA PRO A 271 -8.93 -5.72 -12.20
C PRO A 271 -10.39 -5.52 -12.62
N SER A 272 -11.03 -4.46 -12.14
CA SER A 272 -12.48 -4.26 -12.27
C SER A 272 -12.93 -3.40 -13.46
N ASP A 273 -12.00 -2.81 -14.24
CA ASP A 273 -12.35 -1.88 -15.34
C ASP A 273 -13.14 -2.55 -16.47
N ASN A 274 -12.90 -3.82 -16.74
CA ASN A 274 -13.62 -4.58 -17.75
C ASN A 274 -14.92 -5.19 -17.23
N LYS A 275 -15.32 -4.90 -16.00
CA LYS A 275 -16.50 -5.44 -15.30
C LYS A 275 -16.52 -6.97 -15.18
N LYS A 276 -15.36 -7.63 -15.31
CA LYS A 276 -15.15 -9.06 -15.10
C LYS A 276 -14.21 -9.25 -13.93
N PHE A 277 -14.38 -10.37 -13.21
CA PHE A 277 -13.49 -10.73 -12.11
C PHE A 277 -12.24 -11.50 -12.60
N ASP A 278 -11.84 -11.29 -13.82
CA ASP A 278 -10.64 -11.84 -14.44
C ASP A 278 -10.15 -10.89 -15.54
N ARG A 279 -8.93 -11.08 -15.99
CA ARG A 279 -8.33 -10.36 -17.07
C ARG A 279 -7.47 -11.25 -17.94
#